data_0d584fe432e409a0e884ec9a42fc4391
#
_entry.id   0d584fe432e409a0e884ec9a42fc4391
#
_cell.length_a   1.000
_cell.length_b   1.000
_cell.length_c   1.000
_cell.angle_alpha   90.00
_cell.angle_beta   90.00
_cell.angle_gamma   90.00
#
_symmetry.space_group_name_H-M   'P 1'
#
loop_
_entity.id
_entity.type
_entity.pdbx_description
1 polymer ?
#
loop_
_entity_poly.entity_id
_entity_poly.type
_entity_poly.pdbx_seq_one_letter_code
_entity_poly.pdbx_strand_id
1 'polypeptide(L)'
;PPVKEGMCTTCHDPHSSNEPKLLAQPLKDLCSSCHDDKTNFTHMHGPVSAGDCTACHTPHESDIKPLLLKKDDELCVGCHVDVQELLKKANLHPALEGGCTSCHNPHGSAHPKLLAEEGAGVCFACHDDIGAKVEKAPVVHAAVKSEKGCASCHSPHASDNAKLLLV
;
A
#
# COMPACT_ATOMS: atom_id res chain seq x y z
N PRO A 1 -16.91 -12.25 10.28
CA PRO A 1 -17.31 -13.05 11.44
C PRO A 1 -18.29 -12.37 12.37
N PRO A 2 -18.01 -11.33 13.19
CA PRO A 2 -19.00 -10.84 14.15
C PRO A 2 -20.32 -10.42 13.51
N VAL A 3 -20.28 -9.72 12.39
CA VAL A 3 -21.48 -9.26 11.66
C VAL A 3 -22.30 -10.44 11.15
N LYS A 4 -21.65 -11.45 10.54
CA LYS A 4 -22.32 -12.65 10.02
C LYS A 4 -23.03 -13.45 11.14
N GLU A 5 -22.51 -13.36 12.35
CA GLU A 5 -23.04 -14.04 13.53
C GLU A 5 -24.03 -13.17 14.30
N GLY A 6 -24.34 -11.96 13.84
CA GLY A 6 -25.25 -11.02 14.47
C GLY A 6 -24.72 -10.41 15.79
N MET A 7 -23.41 -10.46 16.00
CA MET A 7 -22.75 -9.97 17.22
C MET A 7 -22.52 -8.45 17.15
N CYS A 8 -23.59 -7.67 16.98
CA CYS A 8 -23.50 -6.21 16.78
C CYS A 8 -22.88 -5.48 17.99
N THR A 9 -23.16 -5.97 19.19
CA THR A 9 -22.67 -5.37 20.44
C THR A 9 -21.18 -5.60 20.71
N THR A 10 -20.51 -6.41 19.90
CA THR A 10 -19.04 -6.49 19.95
C THR A 10 -18.39 -5.16 19.55
N CYS A 11 -19.06 -4.41 18.67
CA CYS A 11 -18.54 -3.15 18.13
C CYS A 11 -19.39 -1.93 18.53
N HIS A 12 -20.66 -2.12 18.81
CA HIS A 12 -21.60 -1.02 19.10
C HIS A 12 -22.21 -1.14 20.49
N ASP A 13 -22.32 0.00 21.19
CA ASP A 13 -23.17 0.12 22.36
C ASP A 13 -24.57 0.54 21.90
N PRO A 14 -25.62 -0.29 22.12
CA PRO A 14 -26.96 0.01 21.64
C PRO A 14 -27.68 1.14 22.39
N HIS A 15 -27.16 1.54 23.55
CA HIS A 15 -27.80 2.56 24.37
C HIS A 15 -27.13 3.93 24.24
N SER A 16 -25.81 3.99 24.40
CA SER A 16 -25.08 5.26 24.37
C SER A 16 -23.59 5.02 24.16
N SER A 17 -22.91 5.98 23.54
CA SER A 17 -21.46 5.97 23.39
C SER A 17 -20.93 7.39 23.26
N ASN A 18 -19.69 7.61 23.63
CA ASN A 18 -18.95 8.84 23.34
C ASN A 18 -18.37 8.85 21.91
N GLU A 19 -18.40 7.70 21.23
CA GLU A 19 -17.85 7.54 19.90
C GLU A 19 -18.93 7.65 18.82
N PRO A 20 -18.62 8.21 17.65
CA PRO A 20 -19.55 8.25 16.52
C PRO A 20 -20.09 6.86 16.18
N LYS A 21 -21.33 6.83 15.65
CA LYS A 21 -22.00 5.56 15.24
C LYS A 21 -22.19 4.57 16.39
N LEU A 22 -22.21 5.07 17.64
CA LEU A 22 -22.36 4.25 18.84
C LEU A 22 -21.26 3.18 18.98
N LEU A 23 -20.04 3.46 18.53
CA LEU A 23 -18.93 2.51 18.70
C LEU A 23 -18.60 2.36 20.19
N ALA A 24 -18.29 1.14 20.62
CA ALA A 24 -17.96 0.81 22.01
C ALA A 24 -16.63 1.44 22.45
N GLN A 25 -15.76 1.79 21.51
CA GLN A 25 -14.46 2.44 21.75
C GLN A 25 -13.97 3.12 20.45
N PRO A 26 -12.90 3.95 20.50
CA PRO A 26 -12.34 4.57 19.30
C PRO A 26 -12.07 3.55 18.20
N LEU A 27 -12.32 3.92 16.94
CA LEU A 27 -12.26 3.02 15.79
C LEU A 27 -10.94 2.25 15.68
N LYS A 28 -9.82 2.93 15.92
CA LYS A 28 -8.48 2.33 15.91
C LYS A 28 -8.38 1.18 16.91
N ASP A 29 -8.76 1.43 18.15
CA ASP A 29 -8.65 0.47 19.26
C ASP A 29 -9.64 -0.69 19.07
N LEU A 30 -10.83 -0.38 18.54
CA LEU A 30 -11.86 -1.36 18.23
C LEU A 30 -11.36 -2.40 17.23
N CYS A 31 -10.77 -1.98 16.14
CA CYS A 31 -10.24 -2.91 15.14
C CYS A 31 -9.04 -3.71 15.65
N SER A 32 -8.13 -3.06 16.38
CA SER A 32 -6.90 -3.67 16.91
C SER A 32 -7.18 -4.66 18.07
N SER A 33 -8.38 -4.61 18.66
CA SER A 33 -8.75 -5.58 19.70
C SER A 33 -8.85 -7.03 19.20
N CYS A 34 -9.03 -7.23 17.88
CA CYS A 34 -9.18 -8.54 17.25
C CYS A 34 -8.22 -8.76 16.07
N HIS A 35 -7.76 -7.70 15.45
CA HIS A 35 -6.81 -7.75 14.35
C HIS A 35 -5.40 -7.39 14.83
N ASP A 36 -4.38 -8.00 14.22
CA ASP A 36 -3.00 -7.61 14.47
C ASP A 36 -2.85 -6.10 14.33
N ASP A 37 -2.08 -5.49 15.22
CA ASP A 37 -1.81 -4.06 15.19
C ASP A 37 -1.14 -3.68 13.87
N LYS A 38 -1.88 -2.96 13.02
CA LYS A 38 -1.40 -2.41 11.75
C LYS A 38 -0.87 -0.99 11.90
N THR A 39 -0.70 -0.51 13.14
CA THR A 39 -0.28 0.85 13.43
C THR A 39 1.14 0.95 14.01
N ASN A 40 1.92 -0.13 13.93
CA ASN A 40 3.28 -0.19 14.44
C ASN A 40 4.31 -0.43 13.33
N PHE A 41 4.40 0.54 12.41
CA PHE A 41 5.41 0.56 11.34
C PHE A 41 6.27 1.81 11.43
N THR A 42 7.51 1.72 10.99
CA THR A 42 8.43 2.89 10.90
C THR A 42 7.86 3.97 9.98
N HIS A 43 7.27 3.55 8.87
CA HIS A 43 6.58 4.42 7.92
C HIS A 43 5.12 3.97 7.85
N MET A 44 4.21 4.79 8.36
CA MET A 44 2.78 4.50 8.37
C MET A 44 2.07 5.22 7.24
N HIS A 45 1.07 4.58 6.65
CA HIS A 45 0.16 5.24 5.73
C HIS A 45 -0.70 6.26 6.47
N GLY A 46 -0.93 7.43 5.88
CA GLY A 46 -1.64 8.53 6.52
C GLY A 46 -2.99 8.14 7.16
N PRO A 47 -3.93 7.53 6.43
CA PRO A 47 -5.21 7.07 7.00
C PRO A 47 -5.04 6.09 8.17
N VAL A 48 -4.09 5.16 8.06
CA VAL A 48 -3.79 4.18 9.12
C VAL A 48 -3.22 4.88 10.36
N SER A 49 -2.32 5.83 10.17
CA SER A 49 -1.79 6.66 11.26
C SER A 49 -2.88 7.44 11.97
N ALA A 50 -3.87 7.93 11.24
CA ALA A 50 -5.04 8.60 11.79
C ALA A 50 -6.05 7.66 12.46
N GLY A 51 -5.89 6.34 12.33
CA GLY A 51 -6.84 5.34 12.82
C GLY A 51 -8.10 5.20 11.97
N ASP A 52 -8.10 5.76 10.75
CA ASP A 52 -9.26 5.71 9.85
C ASP A 52 -9.24 4.44 9.00
N CYS A 53 -9.54 3.32 9.63
CA CYS A 53 -9.63 2.03 8.96
C CYS A 53 -10.74 2.00 7.89
N THR A 54 -11.80 2.81 8.12
CA THR A 54 -12.96 2.86 7.25
C THR A 54 -12.77 3.73 6.01
N ALA A 55 -11.64 4.41 5.86
CA ALA A 55 -11.25 5.04 4.60
C ALA A 55 -11.08 4.01 3.47
N CYS A 56 -10.73 2.78 3.82
CA CYS A 56 -10.46 1.69 2.87
C CYS A 56 -11.37 0.48 3.06
N HIS A 57 -11.79 0.19 4.28
CA HIS A 57 -12.54 -1.01 4.64
C HIS A 57 -13.98 -0.69 5.04
N THR A 58 -14.91 -1.56 4.65
CA THR A 58 -16.26 -1.57 5.21
C THR A 58 -16.37 -2.70 6.24
N PRO A 59 -16.69 -2.39 7.50
CA PRO A 59 -16.68 -3.41 8.56
C PRO A 59 -17.84 -4.40 8.49
N HIS A 60 -18.93 -4.07 7.79
CA HIS A 60 -20.13 -4.89 7.76
C HIS A 60 -20.13 -5.90 6.61
N GLU A 61 -19.99 -5.45 5.38
CA GLU A 61 -20.00 -6.30 4.21
C GLU A 61 -19.26 -5.68 3.02
N SER A 62 -18.71 -6.50 2.16
CA SER A 62 -18.20 -6.13 0.84
C SER A 62 -18.06 -7.39 -0.03
N ASP A 63 -18.28 -7.23 -1.31
CA ASP A 63 -17.96 -8.26 -2.32
C ASP A 63 -16.47 -8.30 -2.64
N ILE A 64 -15.69 -7.30 -2.16
CA ILE A 64 -14.26 -7.15 -2.44
C ILE A 64 -13.47 -7.52 -1.19
N LYS A 65 -12.68 -8.58 -1.28
CA LYS A 65 -11.80 -9.01 -0.18
C LYS A 65 -10.56 -8.10 -0.09
N PRO A 66 -10.05 -7.82 1.12
CA PRO A 66 -10.61 -8.09 2.46
C PRO A 66 -11.56 -6.98 2.95
N LEU A 67 -12.81 -6.99 2.57
CA LEU A 67 -13.82 -5.99 2.91
C LEU A 67 -13.46 -4.57 2.43
N LEU A 68 -12.92 -4.44 1.22
CA LEU A 68 -12.56 -3.15 0.66
C LEU A 68 -13.77 -2.41 0.09
N LEU A 69 -13.72 -1.07 0.13
CA LEU A 69 -14.72 -0.17 -0.47
C LEU A 69 -14.69 -0.21 -2.00
N LYS A 70 -13.52 -0.44 -2.59
CA LYS A 70 -13.27 -0.52 -4.04
C LYS A 70 -12.18 -1.53 -4.31
N LYS A 71 -12.02 -1.91 -5.58
CA LYS A 71 -10.88 -2.71 -6.02
C LYS A 71 -9.56 -1.96 -5.78
N ASP A 72 -8.48 -2.73 -5.66
CA ASP A 72 -7.16 -2.30 -5.21
C ASP A 72 -6.70 -0.97 -5.84
N ASP A 73 -6.58 -0.95 -7.16
CA ASP A 73 -6.15 0.23 -7.92
C ASP A 73 -7.13 1.41 -7.82
N GLU A 74 -8.42 1.18 -8.00
CA GLU A 74 -9.45 2.22 -7.87
C GLU A 74 -9.50 2.83 -6.47
N LEU A 75 -9.22 2.00 -5.45
CA LEU A 75 -9.17 2.46 -4.07
C LEU A 75 -8.00 3.43 -3.87
N CYS A 76 -6.82 3.03 -4.34
CA CYS A 76 -5.60 3.79 -4.16
C CYS A 76 -5.62 5.12 -4.93
N VAL A 77 -5.95 5.10 -6.22
CA VAL A 77 -5.95 6.30 -7.07
C VAL A 77 -7.07 7.29 -6.73
N GLY A 78 -8.04 6.89 -5.93
CA GLY A 78 -9.05 7.81 -5.38
C GLY A 78 -8.46 8.94 -4.55
N CYS A 79 -7.29 8.74 -3.95
CA CYS A 79 -6.54 9.73 -3.19
C CYS A 79 -5.19 10.08 -3.85
N HIS A 80 -4.54 9.11 -4.50
CA HIS A 80 -3.25 9.28 -5.18
C HIS A 80 -3.46 9.76 -6.63
N VAL A 81 -3.95 10.98 -6.78
CA VAL A 81 -4.30 11.57 -8.09
C VAL A 81 -3.07 11.79 -8.99
N ASP A 82 -1.91 12.00 -8.41
CA ASP A 82 -0.64 12.10 -9.12
C ASP A 82 -0.26 10.77 -9.78
N VAL A 83 -0.49 9.66 -9.10
CA VAL A 83 -0.30 8.31 -9.64
C VAL A 83 -1.35 8.04 -10.72
N GLN A 84 -2.62 8.45 -10.50
CA GLN A 84 -3.68 8.31 -11.50
C GLN A 84 -3.30 8.98 -12.83
N GLU A 85 -2.73 10.19 -12.78
CA GLU A 85 -2.25 10.88 -13.99
C GLU A 85 -1.04 10.15 -14.62
N LEU A 86 -0.15 9.63 -13.78
CA LEU A 86 1.02 8.88 -14.25
C LEU A 86 0.61 7.61 -15.02
N LEU A 87 -0.46 6.94 -14.59
CA LEU A 87 -0.96 5.72 -15.24
C LEU A 87 -1.60 5.95 -16.63
N LYS A 88 -1.73 7.20 -17.08
CA LYS A 88 -2.18 7.55 -18.44
C LYS A 88 -1.06 7.54 -19.47
N LYS A 89 0.20 7.35 -19.06
CA LYS A 89 1.37 7.36 -19.92
C LYS A 89 1.44 6.15 -20.87
N ALA A 90 2.20 6.30 -21.95
CA ALA A 90 2.24 5.32 -23.04
C ALA A 90 2.80 3.95 -22.64
N ASN A 91 3.75 3.92 -21.69
CA ASN A 91 4.36 2.67 -21.23
C ASN A 91 4.07 2.50 -19.74
N LEU A 92 3.28 1.52 -19.40
CA LEU A 92 3.01 1.10 -18.02
C LEU A 92 3.98 -0.01 -17.61
N HIS A 93 4.36 -0.02 -16.33
CA HIS A 93 5.15 -1.12 -15.79
C HIS A 93 4.27 -2.38 -15.69
N PRO A 94 4.66 -3.53 -16.30
CA PRO A 94 3.83 -4.74 -16.28
C PRO A 94 3.46 -5.24 -14.89
N ALA A 95 4.31 -4.99 -13.87
CA ALA A 95 4.01 -5.37 -12.48
C ALA A 95 2.74 -4.71 -11.92
N LEU A 96 2.25 -3.62 -12.52
CA LEU A 96 0.98 -2.98 -12.12
C LEU A 96 -0.23 -3.89 -12.34
N GLU A 97 -0.14 -4.91 -13.21
CA GLU A 97 -1.19 -5.92 -13.37
C GLU A 97 -1.42 -6.72 -12.09
N GLY A 98 -0.41 -6.83 -11.23
CA GLY A 98 -0.49 -7.45 -9.91
C GLY A 98 -1.08 -6.54 -8.82
N GLY A 99 -1.44 -5.30 -9.17
CA GLY A 99 -1.94 -4.28 -8.25
C GLY A 99 -0.86 -3.55 -7.47
N CYS A 100 -1.25 -2.46 -6.81
CA CYS A 100 -0.33 -1.59 -6.06
C CYS A 100 0.36 -2.32 -4.91
N THR A 101 -0.33 -3.29 -4.31
CA THR A 101 0.15 -4.07 -3.16
C THR A 101 1.24 -5.09 -3.51
N SER A 102 1.55 -5.28 -4.79
CA SER A 102 2.71 -6.08 -5.22
C SER A 102 4.04 -5.46 -4.77
N CYS A 103 4.08 -4.14 -4.60
CA CYS A 103 5.28 -3.40 -4.21
C CYS A 103 5.10 -2.59 -2.92
N HIS A 104 3.86 -2.21 -2.58
CA HIS A 104 3.55 -1.36 -1.45
C HIS A 104 2.70 -2.10 -0.40
N ASN A 105 3.00 -1.87 0.89
CA ASN A 105 2.12 -2.29 1.97
C ASN A 105 1.20 -1.11 2.34
N PRO A 106 -0.12 -1.21 2.13
CA PRO A 106 -1.05 -0.10 2.32
C PRO A 106 -1.25 0.31 3.78
N HIS A 107 -0.82 -0.49 4.74
CA HIS A 107 -0.92 -0.13 6.15
C HIS A 107 0.32 0.62 6.64
N GLY A 108 1.50 0.17 6.23
CA GLY A 108 2.78 0.72 6.64
C GLY A 108 3.91 -0.25 6.34
N SER A 109 5.14 0.18 6.48
CA SER A 109 6.31 -0.63 6.21
C SER A 109 7.51 -0.14 7.00
N ALA A 110 8.57 -0.94 7.03
CA ALA A 110 9.87 -0.51 7.55
C ALA A 110 10.59 0.46 6.60
N HIS A 111 10.13 0.56 5.34
CA HIS A 111 10.80 1.28 4.27
C HIS A 111 10.03 2.52 3.81
N PRO A 112 10.73 3.58 3.35
CA PRO A 112 10.09 4.77 2.78
C PRO A 112 9.13 4.43 1.64
N LYS A 113 8.11 5.27 1.43
CA LYS A 113 7.06 5.07 0.41
C LYS A 113 6.28 3.77 0.59
N LEU A 114 6.30 3.19 1.77
CA LEU A 114 5.62 1.95 2.13
C LEU A 114 6.01 0.75 1.25
N LEU A 115 7.25 0.72 0.78
CA LEU A 115 7.75 -0.39 -0.03
C LEU A 115 7.84 -1.68 0.80
N ALA A 116 7.58 -2.82 0.17
CA ALA A 116 7.68 -4.14 0.78
C ALA A 116 9.13 -4.51 1.12
N GLU A 117 10.09 -4.01 0.32
CA GLU A 117 11.52 -4.25 0.47
C GLU A 117 12.32 -2.93 0.39
N GLU A 118 13.53 -2.93 0.92
CA GLU A 118 14.40 -1.76 0.91
C GLU A 118 14.98 -1.47 -0.48
N GLY A 119 14.88 -0.23 -0.92
CA GLY A 119 15.60 0.30 -2.08
C GLY A 119 15.41 -0.53 -3.34
N ALA A 120 16.52 -1.03 -3.90
CA ALA A 120 16.51 -1.86 -5.10
C ALA A 120 16.01 -3.28 -4.86
N GLY A 121 15.88 -3.74 -3.61
CA GLY A 121 15.37 -5.06 -3.27
C GLY A 121 14.00 -5.34 -3.87
N VAL A 122 13.09 -4.36 -3.80
CA VAL A 122 11.76 -4.46 -4.40
C VAL A 122 11.81 -4.69 -5.93
N CYS A 123 12.83 -4.15 -6.61
CA CYS A 123 13.02 -4.34 -8.05
C CYS A 123 13.59 -5.74 -8.33
N PHE A 124 14.58 -6.16 -7.56
CA PHE A 124 15.29 -7.43 -7.76
C PHE A 124 14.44 -8.66 -7.45
N ALA A 125 13.33 -8.51 -6.75
CA ALA A 125 12.36 -9.58 -6.57
C ALA A 125 11.85 -10.17 -7.89
N CYS A 126 11.83 -9.35 -8.97
CA CYS A 126 11.43 -9.78 -10.32
C CYS A 126 12.56 -9.59 -11.35
N HIS A 127 13.49 -8.68 -11.11
CA HIS A 127 14.66 -8.39 -11.97
C HIS A 127 15.95 -9.01 -11.40
N ASP A 128 15.89 -10.29 -11.05
CA ASP A 128 16.96 -11.04 -10.42
C ASP A 128 18.23 -11.14 -11.30
N ASP A 129 18.05 -11.18 -12.62
CA ASP A 129 19.15 -11.17 -13.60
C ASP A 129 19.95 -9.85 -13.53
N ILE A 130 19.27 -8.72 -13.34
CA ILE A 130 19.92 -7.41 -13.16
C ILE A 130 20.58 -7.34 -11.79
N GLY A 131 19.89 -7.83 -10.74
CA GLY A 131 20.44 -7.94 -9.38
C GLY A 131 21.76 -8.70 -9.37
N ALA A 132 21.79 -9.89 -9.99
CA ALA A 132 22.98 -10.73 -10.09
C ALA A 132 24.12 -10.05 -10.88
N LYS A 133 23.81 -9.28 -11.92
CA LYS A 133 24.82 -8.50 -12.67
C LYS A 133 25.41 -7.39 -11.81
N VAL A 134 24.56 -6.65 -11.07
CA VAL A 134 24.99 -5.57 -10.16
C VAL A 134 25.88 -6.13 -9.05
N GLU A 135 25.51 -7.26 -8.47
CA GLU A 135 26.26 -7.89 -7.37
C GLU A 135 27.66 -8.36 -7.82
N LYS A 136 27.77 -8.96 -9.02
CA LYS A 136 29.00 -9.57 -9.53
C LYS A 136 29.92 -8.57 -10.25
N ALA A 137 29.42 -7.39 -10.61
CA ALA A 137 30.18 -6.43 -11.38
C ALA A 137 31.31 -5.77 -10.55
N PRO A 138 32.55 -5.75 -11.07
CA PRO A 138 33.65 -5.06 -10.38
C PRO A 138 33.46 -3.53 -10.33
N VAL A 139 32.71 -2.98 -11.30
CA VAL A 139 32.35 -1.57 -11.37
C VAL A 139 30.84 -1.44 -11.56
N VAL A 140 30.18 -0.78 -10.62
CA VAL A 140 28.74 -0.51 -10.67
C VAL A 140 28.52 0.98 -10.85
N HIS A 141 27.61 1.35 -11.76
CA HIS A 141 27.25 2.75 -11.98
C HIS A 141 26.78 3.40 -10.67
N ALA A 142 27.32 4.58 -10.35
CA ALA A 142 27.06 5.22 -9.06
C ALA A 142 25.56 5.48 -8.76
N ALA A 143 24.76 5.78 -9.78
CA ALA A 143 23.34 5.98 -9.64
C ALA A 143 22.61 4.75 -9.08
N VAL A 144 23.05 3.53 -9.41
CA VAL A 144 22.45 2.28 -8.89
C VAL A 144 22.65 2.14 -7.37
N LYS A 145 23.73 2.70 -6.86
CA LYS A 145 24.07 2.71 -5.42
C LYS A 145 23.55 3.94 -4.66
N SER A 146 22.89 4.87 -5.38
CA SER A 146 22.31 6.06 -4.73
C SER A 146 21.04 5.72 -3.98
N GLU A 147 20.57 6.62 -3.13
CA GLU A 147 19.30 6.49 -2.42
C GLU A 147 18.09 6.22 -3.35
N LYS A 148 18.07 6.84 -4.53
CA LYS A 148 17.03 6.62 -5.53
C LYS A 148 17.23 5.31 -6.32
N GLY A 149 18.45 4.76 -6.34
CA GLY A 149 18.76 3.52 -7.05
C GLY A 149 18.28 3.52 -8.51
N CYS A 150 17.55 2.50 -8.88
CA CYS A 150 16.98 2.33 -10.23
C CYS A 150 16.05 3.49 -10.61
N ALA A 151 15.34 4.07 -9.65
CA ALA A 151 14.43 5.19 -9.85
C ALA A 151 15.14 6.52 -10.18
N SER A 152 16.47 6.55 -10.21
CA SER A 152 17.24 7.68 -10.75
C SER A 152 17.06 7.84 -12.26
N CYS A 153 16.77 6.75 -12.97
CA CYS A 153 16.62 6.71 -14.43
C CYS A 153 15.29 6.14 -14.89
N HIS A 154 14.66 5.29 -14.09
CA HIS A 154 13.42 4.63 -14.45
C HIS A 154 12.25 5.11 -13.57
N SER A 155 11.07 5.29 -14.21
CA SER A 155 9.82 5.42 -13.46
C SER A 155 9.32 4.03 -13.07
N PRO A 156 9.08 3.74 -11.78
CA PRO A 156 8.60 2.41 -11.38
C PRO A 156 7.14 2.15 -11.76
N HIS A 157 6.38 3.17 -12.15
CA HIS A 157 4.97 3.02 -12.49
C HIS A 157 4.72 3.14 -14.00
N ALA A 158 5.10 4.26 -14.61
CA ALA A 158 4.82 4.52 -16.02
C ALA A 158 5.71 5.63 -16.60
N SER A 159 5.92 5.62 -17.91
CA SER A 159 6.66 6.65 -18.62
C SER A 159 6.19 6.74 -20.08
N ASP A 160 6.41 7.88 -20.72
CA ASP A 160 6.19 8.01 -22.16
C ASP A 160 7.35 7.43 -22.98
N ASN A 161 8.48 7.15 -22.31
CA ASN A 161 9.67 6.59 -22.93
C ASN A 161 9.74 5.07 -22.76
N ALA A 162 10.32 4.40 -23.77
CA ALA A 162 10.57 2.96 -23.71
C ALA A 162 11.39 2.58 -22.46
N LYS A 163 11.20 1.36 -21.96
CA LYS A 163 11.87 0.85 -20.75
C LYS A 163 11.63 1.72 -19.51
N LEU A 164 10.55 2.49 -19.50
CA LEU A 164 10.16 3.36 -18.38
C LEU A 164 11.22 4.43 -18.03
N LEU A 165 12.02 4.87 -18.99
CA LEU A 165 13.03 5.91 -18.76
C LEU A 165 12.36 7.25 -18.44
N LEU A 166 12.99 8.03 -17.57
CA LEU A 166 12.52 9.37 -17.19
C LEU A 166 12.79 10.42 -18.28
N VAL A 167 13.80 10.22 -19.12
CA VAL A 167 14.22 11.08 -20.24
C VAL A 167 14.63 10.24 -21.44
#